data_e5584b0b898f634329b3ada815f61952
#
_entry.id   e5584b0b898f634329b3ada815f61952
#
_cell.length_a   1.000
_cell.length_b   1.000
_cell.length_c   1.000
_cell.angle_alpha   90.00
_cell.angle_beta   90.00
_cell.angle_gamma   90.00
#
_symmetry.space_group_name_H-M   'P 1'
#
loop_
_entity.id
_entity.type
_entity.pdbx_description
1 polymer ?
#
loop_
_entity_poly.entity_id
_entity_poly.type
_entity_poly.pdbx_seq_one_letter_code
_entity_poly.pdbx_strand_id
1 'polypeptide(L)'
;MRAKVFDECPMPDLQAHVEASIQRMEQACPIRVLYYSLMGSIPLGMGNASSDYDLLALYTPQAALTPAQYDIVNNKAPLFGPAHVPGQVNLLLADRALLSPVFMDMPEATLMQAYPQHLNSLTVHDQAFDMTVLPGASSPKAASIFSDMFYYGNGVLVDRQGTLTGEFPALKQCLRVYEFCKRRYVTTYGRLQHYLVKPGNVRLRTYLQSINDLLAIEYALDHRDIPPAHIAVMLDALKDPQVLETAQRFLTVNAQATTAKEKLLIDPDPCLNHWIAGRLESLRPRLLALYPQRTEVLFNVVLD
;
A
#
# COMPACT_ATOMS: atom_id res chain seq x y z
N MET A 1 -13.51 14.93 10.01
CA MET A 1 -12.67 14.57 11.18
C MET A 1 -11.97 13.27 10.78
N ARG A 2 -10.68 13.33 10.43
CA ARG A 2 -9.92 12.12 10.09
C ARG A 2 -9.61 11.39 11.40
N ALA A 3 -10.13 10.18 11.56
CA ALA A 3 -9.85 9.37 12.75
C ALA A 3 -8.34 9.10 12.81
N LYS A 4 -7.74 9.27 13.97
CA LYS A 4 -6.34 8.92 14.17
C LYS A 4 -6.23 7.40 14.09
N VAL A 5 -5.54 6.92 13.05
CA VAL A 5 -5.44 5.48 12.70
C VAL A 5 -4.97 4.60 13.88
N PHE A 6 -4.22 5.20 14.82
CA PHE A 6 -3.75 4.49 16.02
C PHE A 6 -4.79 4.42 17.15
N ASP A 7 -5.77 5.32 17.19
CA ASP A 7 -6.78 5.36 18.26
C ASP A 7 -7.85 4.25 18.10
N GLU A 8 -7.99 3.69 16.89
CA GLU A 8 -8.93 2.62 16.56
C GLU A 8 -8.31 1.21 16.63
N CYS A 9 -7.03 1.10 17.01
CA CYS A 9 -6.34 -0.17 17.05
C CYS A 9 -6.70 -0.96 18.32
N PRO A 10 -6.98 -2.27 18.19
CA PRO A 10 -7.34 -3.12 19.33
C PRO A 10 -6.17 -3.41 20.27
N MET A 11 -4.93 -3.03 19.94
CA MET A 11 -3.76 -3.25 20.79
C MET A 11 -3.51 -2.01 21.65
N PRO A 12 -3.63 -2.11 22.97
CA PRO A 12 -3.16 -1.07 23.87
C PRO A 12 -1.66 -0.81 23.65
N ASP A 13 -1.25 0.44 23.68
CA ASP A 13 0.15 0.84 23.53
C ASP A 13 0.81 0.46 22.18
N LEU A 14 0.02 0.31 21.11
CA LEU A 14 0.55 -0.04 19.78
C LEU A 14 1.68 0.90 19.36
N GLN A 15 1.56 2.20 19.60
CA GLN A 15 2.58 3.17 19.24
C GLN A 15 3.91 2.89 19.97
N ALA A 16 3.87 2.57 21.27
CA ALA A 16 5.08 2.20 22.02
C ALA A 16 5.71 0.92 21.48
N HIS A 17 4.89 -0.07 21.09
CA HIS A 17 5.37 -1.32 20.51
C HIS A 17 6.01 -1.10 19.13
N VAL A 18 5.43 -0.23 18.32
CA VAL A 18 6.00 0.20 17.03
C VAL A 18 7.34 0.90 17.22
N GLU A 19 7.41 1.88 18.12
CA GLU A 19 8.66 2.59 18.41
C GLU A 19 9.77 1.66 18.92
N ALA A 20 9.44 0.69 19.78
CA ALA A 20 10.40 -0.32 20.23
C ALA A 20 10.88 -1.21 19.06
N SER A 21 10.03 -1.51 18.10
CA SER A 21 10.39 -2.27 16.90
C SER A 21 11.31 -1.47 15.97
N ILE A 22 11.01 -0.19 15.77
CA ILE A 22 11.87 0.72 15.01
C ILE A 22 13.24 0.89 15.68
N GLN A 23 13.29 1.07 17.00
CA GLN A 23 14.54 1.17 17.74
C GLN A 23 15.42 -0.06 17.59
N ARG A 24 14.84 -1.26 17.63
CA ARG A 24 15.59 -2.51 17.37
C ARG A 24 16.17 -2.54 15.96
N MET A 25 15.43 -2.05 14.96
CA MET A 25 15.92 -1.94 13.59
C MET A 25 17.08 -0.95 13.48
N GLU A 26 16.96 0.22 14.11
CA GLU A 26 18.00 1.25 14.13
C GLU A 26 19.27 0.79 14.90
N GLN A 27 19.13 -0.10 15.87
CA GLN A 27 20.28 -0.74 16.56
C GLN A 27 20.97 -1.79 15.70
N ALA A 28 20.22 -2.54 14.88
CA ALA A 28 20.77 -3.58 14.02
C ALA A 28 21.41 -3.02 12.74
N CYS A 29 20.92 -1.89 12.26
CA CYS A 29 21.34 -1.26 11.02
C CYS A 29 21.62 0.23 11.27
N PRO A 30 22.69 0.82 10.67
CA PRO A 30 22.98 2.25 10.81
C PRO A 30 22.02 3.08 9.94
N ILE A 31 20.75 3.05 10.30
CA ILE A 31 19.67 3.81 9.66
C ILE A 31 18.94 4.63 10.71
N ARG A 32 18.22 5.65 10.23
CA ARG A 32 17.26 6.40 11.03
C ARG A 32 15.91 6.44 10.31
N VAL A 33 14.88 5.95 10.95
CA VAL A 33 13.51 6.06 10.46
C VAL A 33 13.01 7.48 10.70
N LEU A 34 12.56 8.13 9.63
CA LEU A 34 12.09 9.52 9.64
C LEU A 34 10.58 9.59 9.84
N TYR A 35 9.86 8.86 9.00
CA TYR A 35 8.40 8.89 8.94
C TYR A 35 7.88 7.47 8.87
N TYR A 36 6.71 7.23 9.46
CA TYR A 36 6.00 5.96 9.27
C TYR A 36 4.47 6.13 9.34
N SER A 37 3.76 5.17 8.80
CA SER A 37 2.33 5.02 8.96
C SER A 37 1.94 3.54 9.01
N LEU A 38 0.76 3.24 9.58
CA LEU A 38 0.17 1.91 9.46
C LEU A 38 -0.29 1.66 8.03
N MET A 39 -0.18 0.41 7.59
CA MET A 39 -0.72 -0.08 6.33
C MET A 39 -1.45 -1.40 6.50
N GLY A 40 -1.88 -1.97 5.37
CA GLY A 40 -2.45 -3.30 5.34
C GLY A 40 -3.91 -3.35 5.75
N SER A 41 -4.30 -4.44 6.39
CA SER A 41 -5.71 -4.74 6.63
C SER A 41 -6.37 -3.84 7.68
N ILE A 42 -5.61 -3.34 8.65
CA ILE A 42 -6.17 -2.55 9.77
C ILE A 42 -6.70 -1.19 9.31
N PRO A 43 -5.89 -0.29 8.69
CA PRO A 43 -6.41 0.98 8.22
C PRO A 43 -7.43 0.84 7.09
N LEU A 44 -7.44 -0.29 6.38
CA LEU A 44 -8.47 -0.60 5.39
C LEU A 44 -9.82 -1.03 6.02
N GLY A 45 -9.91 -1.21 7.33
CA GLY A 45 -11.11 -1.75 7.96
C GLY A 45 -11.36 -3.23 7.65
N MET A 46 -10.31 -3.94 7.24
CA MET A 46 -10.32 -5.38 6.93
C MET A 46 -9.52 -6.20 7.97
N GLY A 47 -9.12 -5.57 9.07
CA GLY A 47 -8.42 -6.23 10.16
C GLY A 47 -9.35 -7.14 10.96
N ASN A 48 -8.77 -8.16 11.62
CA ASN A 48 -9.43 -9.01 12.59
C ASN A 48 -8.47 -9.35 13.74
N ALA A 49 -8.91 -10.12 14.72
CA ALA A 49 -8.12 -10.47 15.90
C ALA A 49 -6.80 -11.20 15.60
N SER A 50 -6.65 -11.74 14.38
CA SER A 50 -5.44 -12.44 13.94
C SER A 50 -4.53 -11.59 13.05
N SER A 51 -4.87 -10.32 12.81
CA SER A 51 -4.09 -9.45 11.94
C SER A 51 -2.77 -9.05 12.60
N ASP A 52 -1.73 -8.97 11.77
CA ASP A 52 -0.47 -8.33 12.07
C ASP A 52 -0.56 -6.81 11.84
N TYR A 53 0.44 -6.09 12.30
CA TYR A 53 0.56 -4.64 12.13
C TYR A 53 1.64 -4.35 11.10
N ASP A 54 1.22 -4.08 9.88
CA ASP A 54 2.15 -3.69 8.82
C ASP A 54 2.40 -2.18 8.90
N LEU A 55 3.68 -1.79 8.85
CA LEU A 55 4.11 -0.41 8.80
C LEU A 55 4.88 -0.11 7.52
N LEU A 56 4.57 1.02 6.94
CA LEU A 56 5.38 1.66 5.92
C LEU A 56 6.24 2.72 6.58
N ALA A 57 7.54 2.71 6.29
CA ALA A 57 8.45 3.67 6.88
C ALA A 57 9.50 4.15 5.87
N LEU A 58 9.86 5.42 5.98
CA LEU A 58 10.98 6.02 5.26
C LEU A 58 12.16 6.18 6.20
N TYR A 59 13.32 5.75 5.75
CA TYR A 59 14.56 5.88 6.50
C TYR A 59 15.63 6.65 5.72
N THR A 60 16.65 7.12 6.43
CA THR A 60 17.90 7.60 5.86
C THR A 60 19.06 6.79 6.44
N PRO A 61 20.02 6.34 5.61
CA PRO A 61 21.24 5.72 6.10
C PRO A 61 22.06 6.74 6.90
N GLN A 62 22.62 6.31 8.03
CA GLN A 62 23.55 7.10 8.83
C GLN A 62 25.01 6.74 8.50
N ALA A 63 25.23 5.57 7.92
CA ALA A 63 26.49 5.09 7.36
C ALA A 63 26.20 4.10 6.24
N ALA A 64 27.25 3.71 5.49
CA ALA A 64 27.10 2.68 4.46
C ALA A 64 26.62 1.37 5.08
N LEU A 65 25.57 0.79 4.48
CA LEU A 65 25.04 -0.51 4.90
C LEU A 65 25.88 -1.64 4.32
N THR A 66 26.12 -2.66 5.10
CA THR A 66 26.67 -3.94 4.61
C THR A 66 25.59 -4.71 3.83
N PRO A 67 25.97 -5.69 2.97
CA PRO A 67 24.99 -6.52 2.26
C PRO A 67 23.99 -7.21 3.22
N ALA A 68 24.44 -7.71 4.37
CA ALA A 68 23.58 -8.33 5.37
C ALA A 68 22.59 -7.33 5.98
N GLN A 69 22.99 -6.10 6.21
CA GLN A 69 22.12 -5.03 6.69
C GLN A 69 21.10 -4.60 5.62
N TYR A 70 21.50 -4.57 4.34
CA TYR A 70 20.54 -4.39 3.25
C TYR A 70 19.48 -5.49 3.21
N ASP A 71 19.87 -6.74 3.46
CA ASP A 71 18.89 -7.84 3.49
C ASP A 71 17.90 -7.70 4.67
N ILE A 72 18.37 -7.21 5.82
CA ILE A 72 17.48 -6.90 6.95
C ILE A 72 16.50 -5.77 6.58
N VAL A 73 17.03 -4.64 6.12
CA VAL A 73 16.21 -3.46 5.76
C VAL A 73 15.24 -3.77 4.63
N ASN A 74 15.62 -4.65 3.71
CA ASN A 74 14.80 -5.10 2.60
C ASN A 74 13.85 -6.26 2.94
N ASN A 75 13.77 -6.62 4.21
CA ASN A 75 12.92 -7.71 4.73
C ASN A 75 13.22 -9.10 4.12
N LYS A 76 14.47 -9.31 3.69
CA LYS A 76 14.94 -10.61 3.22
C LYS A 76 15.50 -11.48 4.34
N ALA A 77 16.02 -10.85 5.40
CA ALA A 77 16.45 -11.49 6.63
C ALA A 77 15.50 -11.08 7.77
N PRO A 78 14.88 -12.03 8.47
CA PRO A 78 13.93 -11.70 9.54
C PRO A 78 14.66 -11.14 10.75
N LEU A 79 14.44 -9.87 11.07
CA LEU A 79 14.90 -9.28 12.32
C LEU A 79 13.94 -9.58 13.48
N PHE A 80 12.67 -9.80 13.19
CA PHE A 80 11.58 -9.91 14.15
C PHE A 80 10.94 -11.30 14.22
N GLY A 81 11.57 -12.32 13.61
CA GLY A 81 11.00 -13.66 13.52
C GLY A 81 10.11 -13.89 12.28
N PRO A 82 9.36 -14.97 12.24
CA PRO A 82 8.55 -15.29 11.06
C PRO A 82 7.47 -14.22 10.84
N ALA A 83 7.30 -13.81 9.57
CA ALA A 83 6.24 -12.88 9.18
C ALA A 83 4.84 -13.46 9.46
N HIS A 84 3.86 -12.57 9.64
CA HIS A 84 2.44 -12.92 9.83
C HIS A 84 2.11 -13.64 11.15
N VAL A 85 2.74 -13.23 12.24
CA VAL A 85 2.32 -13.61 13.59
C VAL A 85 1.30 -12.59 14.09
N PRO A 86 0.15 -13.00 14.67
CA PRO A 86 -0.83 -12.08 15.22
C PRO A 86 -0.21 -11.11 16.22
N GLY A 87 -0.51 -9.82 16.07
CA GLY A 87 0.03 -8.77 16.92
C GLY A 87 1.50 -8.41 16.64
N GLN A 88 2.16 -9.04 15.66
CA GLN A 88 3.51 -8.69 15.27
C GLN A 88 3.54 -7.41 14.44
N VAL A 89 4.56 -6.60 14.68
CA VAL A 89 4.88 -5.42 13.85
C VAL A 89 5.82 -5.83 12.71
N ASN A 90 5.36 -5.65 11.48
CA ASN A 90 6.16 -5.83 10.27
C ASN A 90 6.56 -4.45 9.73
N LEU A 91 7.85 -4.25 9.47
CA LEU A 91 8.36 -3.00 8.92
C LEU A 91 8.67 -3.16 7.43
N LEU A 92 8.00 -2.38 6.58
CA LEU A 92 8.37 -2.19 5.18
C LEU A 92 9.07 -0.85 5.04
N LEU A 93 10.39 -0.92 4.81
CA LEU A 93 11.26 0.24 4.80
C LEU A 93 11.64 0.67 3.37
N ALA A 94 11.76 1.97 3.15
CA ALA A 94 12.30 2.52 1.92
C ALA A 94 13.25 3.69 2.21
N ASP A 95 14.32 3.79 1.41
CA ASP A 95 15.28 4.88 1.52
C ASP A 95 14.65 6.20 1.07
N ARG A 96 14.69 7.20 1.94
CA ARG A 96 14.21 8.57 1.66
C ARG A 96 14.86 9.18 0.42
N ALA A 97 16.13 8.86 0.15
CA ALA A 97 16.86 9.40 -1.01
C ALA A 97 16.19 9.04 -2.35
N LEU A 98 15.46 7.92 -2.43
CA LEU A 98 14.72 7.53 -3.62
C LEU A 98 13.42 8.33 -3.85
N LEU A 99 13.01 9.17 -2.90
CA LEU A 99 11.89 10.09 -3.04
C LEU A 99 12.34 11.37 -3.76
N SER A 100 12.70 11.22 -5.00
CA SER A 100 13.01 12.35 -5.89
C SER A 100 12.17 12.24 -7.15
N PRO A 101 11.59 13.36 -7.65
CA PRO A 101 10.88 13.37 -8.92
C PRO A 101 11.70 12.81 -10.09
N VAL A 102 13.03 12.95 -10.04
CA VAL A 102 13.96 12.42 -11.05
C VAL A 102 13.87 10.90 -11.13
N PHE A 103 13.76 10.22 -10.00
CA PHE A 103 13.65 8.75 -9.96
C PHE A 103 12.28 8.25 -10.43
N MET A 104 11.24 9.06 -10.32
CA MET A 104 9.88 8.71 -10.77
C MET A 104 9.80 8.54 -12.30
N ASP A 105 10.62 9.28 -13.03
CA ASP A 105 10.64 9.27 -14.50
C ASP A 105 11.80 8.43 -15.05
N MET A 106 12.66 7.90 -14.18
CA MET A 106 13.82 7.12 -14.59
C MET A 106 13.38 5.71 -15.03
N PRO A 107 13.85 5.24 -16.21
CA PRO A 107 13.59 3.85 -16.61
C PRO A 107 14.15 2.87 -15.57
N GLU A 108 13.39 1.80 -15.31
CA GLU A 108 13.76 0.79 -14.30
C GLU A 108 15.16 0.22 -14.54
N ALA A 109 15.51 -0.09 -15.80
CA ALA A 109 16.85 -0.58 -16.14
C ALA A 109 17.97 0.40 -15.77
N THR A 110 17.75 1.71 -15.94
CA THR A 110 18.70 2.76 -15.55
C THR A 110 18.79 2.88 -14.03
N LEU A 111 17.65 2.83 -13.36
CA LEU A 111 17.58 2.82 -11.91
C LEU A 111 18.32 1.60 -11.34
N MET A 112 18.10 0.40 -11.93
CA MET A 112 18.78 -0.84 -11.59
C MET A 112 20.30 -0.77 -11.72
N GLN A 113 20.77 -0.12 -12.73
CA GLN A 113 22.21 0.04 -12.98
C GLN A 113 22.85 1.05 -12.02
N ALA A 114 22.15 2.15 -11.72
CA ALA A 114 22.67 3.22 -10.88
C ALA A 114 22.58 2.90 -9.37
N TYR A 115 21.56 2.11 -8.97
CA TYR A 115 21.24 1.83 -7.57
C TYR A 115 20.93 0.35 -7.33
N PRO A 116 21.82 -0.59 -7.65
CA PRO A 116 21.54 -2.03 -7.56
C PRO A 116 21.22 -2.48 -6.11
N GLN A 117 21.75 -1.79 -5.11
CA GLN A 117 21.53 -2.10 -3.69
C GLN A 117 20.10 -1.81 -3.24
N HIS A 118 19.46 -0.78 -3.81
CA HIS A 118 18.10 -0.38 -3.48
C HIS A 118 17.02 -1.19 -4.23
N LEU A 119 17.40 -1.82 -5.34
CA LEU A 119 16.48 -2.42 -6.29
C LEU A 119 16.01 -3.81 -5.95
N ASN A 120 16.83 -4.56 -5.23
CA ASN A 120 16.39 -5.87 -4.71
C ASN A 120 15.16 -5.75 -3.80
N SER A 121 14.92 -4.57 -3.24
CA SER A 121 13.71 -4.27 -2.46
C SER A 121 12.58 -3.67 -3.29
N LEU A 122 12.87 -3.09 -4.47
CA LEU A 122 11.90 -2.44 -5.33
C LEU A 122 11.06 -3.44 -6.13
N THR A 123 11.62 -4.60 -6.46
CA THR A 123 11.04 -5.55 -7.43
C THR A 123 10.21 -6.67 -6.79
N VAL A 124 10.30 -6.93 -5.49
CA VAL A 124 9.77 -8.16 -4.89
C VAL A 124 8.24 -8.26 -4.90
N HIS A 125 7.50 -7.16 -4.93
CA HIS A 125 6.03 -7.22 -4.98
C HIS A 125 5.43 -7.01 -6.37
N ASP A 126 6.13 -6.35 -7.27
CA ASP A 126 5.61 -6.00 -8.61
C ASP A 126 5.90 -7.08 -9.66
N GLN A 127 6.83 -8.03 -9.38
CA GLN A 127 7.15 -9.14 -10.30
C GLN A 127 6.01 -10.14 -10.51
N ALA A 128 5.01 -10.15 -9.64
CA ALA A 128 3.87 -11.08 -9.76
C ALA A 128 2.83 -10.65 -10.81
N PHE A 129 2.86 -9.39 -11.26
CA PHE A 129 1.84 -8.83 -12.13
C PHE A 129 2.45 -8.17 -13.36
N ASP A 130 1.75 -8.24 -14.49
CA ASP A 130 2.17 -7.61 -15.74
C ASP A 130 2.02 -6.09 -15.65
N MET A 131 3.12 -5.41 -15.34
CA MET A 131 3.18 -3.95 -15.25
C MET A 131 3.03 -3.24 -16.61
N THR A 132 3.08 -4.00 -17.72
CA THR A 132 2.94 -3.45 -19.09
C THR A 132 1.49 -3.21 -19.50
N VAL A 133 0.52 -3.65 -18.70
CA VAL A 133 -0.93 -3.44 -18.96
C VAL A 133 -1.29 -1.97 -19.13
N LEU A 134 -0.56 -1.08 -18.45
CA LEU A 134 -0.64 0.37 -18.61
C LEU A 134 0.76 0.95 -18.92
N PRO A 135 0.83 2.04 -19.70
CA PRO A 135 2.09 2.64 -20.08
C PRO A 135 2.87 3.24 -18.88
N GLY A 136 4.15 3.49 -19.08
CA GLY A 136 5.06 4.08 -18.09
C GLY A 136 5.89 3.06 -17.32
N ALA A 137 7.02 3.52 -16.80
CA ALA A 137 7.88 2.72 -15.93
C ALA A 137 7.17 2.37 -14.62
N SER A 138 7.65 1.34 -13.93
CA SER A 138 7.25 1.08 -12.54
C SER A 138 7.70 2.26 -11.67
N SER A 139 6.80 2.78 -10.83
CA SER A 139 7.19 3.80 -9.85
C SER A 139 8.24 3.23 -8.91
N PRO A 140 9.27 3.99 -8.54
CA PRO A 140 10.22 3.57 -7.54
C PRO A 140 9.52 3.13 -6.26
N LYS A 141 9.97 2.07 -5.63
CA LYS A 141 9.37 1.53 -4.40
C LYS A 141 9.17 2.62 -3.34
N ALA A 142 10.16 3.50 -3.18
CA ALA A 142 10.09 4.59 -2.22
C ALA A 142 8.91 5.53 -2.48
N ALA A 143 8.66 5.90 -3.74
CA ALA A 143 7.53 6.73 -4.13
C ALA A 143 6.19 5.98 -3.93
N SER A 144 6.16 4.71 -4.26
CA SER A 144 4.99 3.85 -4.00
C SER A 144 4.69 3.74 -2.51
N ILE A 145 5.72 3.52 -1.68
CA ILE A 145 5.58 3.48 -0.23
C ILE A 145 5.07 4.82 0.30
N PHE A 146 5.64 5.93 -0.16
CA PHE A 146 5.22 7.26 0.29
C PHE A 146 3.76 7.54 -0.07
N SER A 147 3.34 7.21 -1.29
CA SER A 147 1.94 7.30 -1.71
C SER A 147 1.01 6.44 -0.86
N ASP A 148 1.42 5.22 -0.55
CA ASP A 148 0.65 4.32 0.30
C ASP A 148 0.63 4.77 1.77
N MET A 149 1.70 5.36 2.29
CA MET A 149 1.71 5.95 3.63
C MET A 149 0.60 7.01 3.78
N PHE A 150 0.46 7.90 2.79
CA PHE A 150 -0.63 8.88 2.78
C PHE A 150 -2.00 8.22 2.66
N TYR A 151 -2.14 7.25 1.78
CA TYR A 151 -3.40 6.56 1.57
C TYR A 151 -3.85 5.81 2.83
N TYR A 152 -3.03 4.90 3.33
CA TYR A 152 -3.38 4.09 4.51
C TYR A 152 -3.44 4.92 5.80
N GLY A 153 -2.62 5.94 5.92
CA GLY A 153 -2.63 6.86 7.05
C GLY A 153 -3.75 7.89 7.02
N ASN A 154 -4.63 7.89 6.01
CA ASN A 154 -5.61 8.96 5.78
C ASN A 154 -4.99 10.37 5.79
N GLY A 155 -3.76 10.50 5.30
CA GLY A 155 -2.98 11.74 5.32
C GLY A 155 -2.22 11.99 6.62
N VAL A 156 -2.30 11.09 7.61
CA VAL A 156 -1.55 11.21 8.87
C VAL A 156 -0.29 10.36 8.81
N LEU A 157 0.85 11.01 8.98
CA LEU A 157 2.16 10.38 9.11
C LEU A 157 2.72 10.68 10.49
N VAL A 158 3.37 9.68 11.10
CA VAL A 158 4.15 9.93 12.31
C VAL A 158 5.50 10.49 11.91
N ASP A 159 5.75 11.74 12.25
CA ASP A 159 7.02 12.44 12.04
C ASP A 159 7.88 12.33 13.30
N ARG A 160 8.89 11.45 13.26
CA ARG A 160 9.78 11.20 14.40
C ARG A 160 10.83 12.28 14.61
N GLN A 161 11.05 13.12 13.61
CA GLN A 161 12.14 14.11 13.61
C GLN A 161 11.63 15.58 13.59
N GLY A 162 10.33 15.79 13.40
CA GLY A 162 9.75 17.12 13.25
C GLY A 162 10.17 17.83 11.95
N THR A 163 10.57 17.06 10.92
CA THR A 163 11.08 17.63 9.67
C THR A 163 10.07 17.59 8.53
N LEU A 164 8.98 16.82 8.67
CA LEU A 164 8.02 16.57 7.60
C LEU A 164 7.43 17.85 7.03
N THR A 165 7.07 18.80 7.88
CA THR A 165 6.47 20.07 7.42
C THR A 165 7.38 20.83 6.46
N GLY A 166 8.70 20.85 6.72
CA GLY A 166 9.68 21.48 5.84
C GLY A 166 9.96 20.71 4.56
N GLU A 167 9.93 19.38 4.62
CA GLU A 167 10.19 18.52 3.48
C GLU A 167 8.97 18.25 2.60
N PHE A 168 7.78 18.39 3.14
CA PHE A 168 6.54 17.99 2.50
C PHE A 168 6.31 18.58 1.11
N PRO A 169 6.60 19.89 0.84
CA PRO A 169 6.43 20.45 -0.51
C PRO A 169 7.20 19.69 -1.59
N ALA A 170 8.40 19.19 -1.24
CA ALA A 170 9.21 18.38 -2.15
C ALA A 170 8.68 16.94 -2.26
N LEU A 171 8.32 16.34 -1.14
CA LEU A 171 7.77 14.97 -1.09
C LEU A 171 6.43 14.86 -1.82
N LYS A 172 5.61 15.89 -1.74
CA LYS A 172 4.30 15.96 -2.42
C LYS A 172 4.42 15.76 -3.93
N GLN A 173 5.53 16.16 -4.56
CA GLN A 173 5.76 15.96 -5.97
C GLN A 173 5.83 14.47 -6.37
N CYS A 174 6.01 13.57 -5.42
CA CYS A 174 5.98 12.13 -5.63
C CYS A 174 4.55 11.53 -5.56
N LEU A 175 3.56 12.32 -5.11
CA LEU A 175 2.15 11.87 -4.99
C LEU A 175 1.40 12.11 -6.31
N ARG A 176 1.69 11.31 -7.32
CA ARG A 176 1.10 11.47 -8.67
C ARG A 176 -0.16 10.66 -8.83
N VAL A 177 -1.23 11.29 -9.33
CA VAL A 177 -2.53 10.64 -9.56
C VAL A 177 -2.40 9.40 -10.42
N TYR A 178 -1.68 9.53 -11.55
CA TYR A 178 -1.50 8.42 -12.47
C TYR A 178 -0.83 7.21 -11.82
N GLU A 179 0.29 7.44 -11.10
CA GLU A 179 1.05 6.36 -10.47
C GLU A 179 0.27 5.68 -9.34
N PHE A 180 -0.45 6.47 -8.54
CA PHE A 180 -1.37 5.94 -7.53
C PHE A 180 -2.42 5.02 -8.13
N CYS A 181 -3.07 5.47 -9.21
CA CYS A 181 -4.13 4.71 -9.88
C CYS A 181 -3.56 3.50 -10.64
N LYS A 182 -2.44 3.69 -11.38
CA LYS A 182 -1.80 2.62 -12.14
C LYS A 182 -1.43 1.44 -11.25
N ARG A 183 -0.80 1.68 -10.12
CA ARG A 183 -0.41 0.62 -9.18
C ARG A 183 -1.61 -0.21 -8.74
N ARG A 184 -2.70 0.43 -8.32
CA ARG A 184 -3.92 -0.26 -7.88
C ARG A 184 -4.60 -0.99 -9.03
N TYR A 185 -4.64 -0.38 -10.20
CA TYR A 185 -5.19 -1.00 -11.40
C TYR A 185 -4.45 -2.30 -11.75
N VAL A 186 -3.12 -2.24 -11.88
CA VAL A 186 -2.29 -3.40 -12.24
C VAL A 186 -2.40 -4.49 -11.18
N THR A 187 -2.39 -4.13 -9.90
CA THR A 187 -2.56 -5.09 -8.81
C THR A 187 -3.92 -5.78 -8.88
N THR A 188 -5.00 -5.03 -9.12
CA THR A 188 -6.35 -5.60 -9.22
C THR A 188 -6.51 -6.43 -10.49
N TYR A 189 -5.96 -5.98 -11.61
CA TYR A 189 -5.91 -6.74 -12.85
C TYR A 189 -5.18 -8.08 -12.64
N GLY A 190 -4.01 -8.05 -12.01
CA GLY A 190 -3.27 -9.26 -11.69
C GLY A 190 -4.03 -10.21 -10.74
N ARG A 191 -4.72 -9.67 -9.73
CA ARG A 191 -5.58 -10.49 -8.85
C ARG A 191 -6.70 -11.16 -9.66
N LEU A 192 -7.36 -10.44 -10.56
CA LEU A 192 -8.39 -11.01 -11.42
C LEU A 192 -7.84 -12.16 -12.25
N GLN A 193 -6.71 -11.95 -12.95
CA GLN A 193 -6.13 -12.94 -13.86
C GLN A 193 -5.53 -14.16 -13.17
N HIS A 194 -4.94 -13.99 -12.00
CA HIS A 194 -4.17 -15.05 -11.34
C HIS A 194 -4.90 -15.75 -10.20
N TYR A 195 -5.94 -15.14 -9.65
CA TYR A 195 -6.63 -15.68 -8.48
C TYR A 195 -8.14 -15.78 -8.63
N LEU A 196 -8.82 -14.71 -9.11
CA LEU A 196 -10.28 -14.65 -9.04
C LEU A 196 -10.97 -15.49 -10.12
N VAL A 197 -10.40 -15.57 -11.33
CA VAL A 197 -10.98 -16.33 -12.46
C VAL A 197 -10.42 -17.75 -12.60
N LYS A 198 -9.42 -18.12 -11.79
CA LYS A 198 -8.86 -19.46 -11.81
C LYS A 198 -9.73 -20.46 -11.06
N PRO A 199 -9.72 -21.73 -11.47
CA PRO A 199 -10.38 -22.79 -10.70
C PRO A 199 -9.80 -22.88 -9.29
N GLY A 200 -10.65 -23.17 -8.31
CA GLY A 200 -10.26 -23.35 -6.92
C GLY A 200 -10.70 -22.19 -6.02
N ASN A 201 -10.54 -22.39 -4.74
CA ASN A 201 -11.01 -21.42 -3.73
C ASN A 201 -10.17 -20.14 -3.74
N VAL A 202 -10.84 -19.04 -3.55
CA VAL A 202 -10.28 -17.68 -3.53
C VAL A 202 -10.28 -17.15 -2.10
N ARG A 203 -9.24 -16.40 -1.73
CA ARG A 203 -9.26 -15.69 -0.46
C ARG A 203 -10.30 -14.56 -0.50
N LEU A 204 -11.24 -14.58 0.43
CA LEU A 204 -12.28 -13.56 0.58
C LEU A 204 -11.68 -12.14 0.60
N ARG A 205 -10.57 -11.95 1.31
CA ARG A 205 -9.86 -10.67 1.39
C ARG A 205 -9.36 -10.17 0.04
N THR A 206 -9.09 -11.05 -0.94
CA THR A 206 -8.70 -10.65 -2.31
C THR A 206 -9.83 -9.89 -3.01
N TYR A 207 -11.08 -10.29 -2.80
CA TYR A 207 -12.24 -9.55 -3.30
C TYR A 207 -12.37 -8.16 -2.66
N LEU A 208 -12.32 -8.11 -1.32
CA LEU A 208 -12.44 -6.85 -0.59
C LEU A 208 -11.35 -5.84 -0.99
N GLN A 209 -10.11 -6.30 -1.12
CA GLN A 209 -9.00 -5.47 -1.59
C GLN A 209 -9.20 -5.00 -3.04
N SER A 210 -9.72 -5.86 -3.91
CA SER A 210 -9.97 -5.49 -5.32
C SER A 210 -11.07 -4.44 -5.43
N ILE A 211 -12.16 -4.60 -4.68
CA ILE A 211 -13.25 -3.61 -4.61
C ILE A 211 -12.71 -2.27 -4.11
N ASN A 212 -11.97 -2.28 -3.00
CA ASN A 212 -11.42 -1.07 -2.41
C ASN A 212 -10.44 -0.34 -3.34
N ASP A 213 -9.56 -1.08 -4.03
CA ASP A 213 -8.61 -0.51 -4.99
C ASP A 213 -9.34 0.15 -6.18
N LEU A 214 -10.40 -0.47 -6.71
CA LEU A 214 -11.18 0.09 -7.83
C LEU A 214 -11.91 1.37 -7.42
N LEU A 215 -12.54 1.38 -6.25
CA LEU A 215 -13.20 2.57 -5.71
C LEU A 215 -12.18 3.68 -5.42
N ALA A 216 -10.99 3.33 -4.91
CA ALA A 216 -9.91 4.29 -4.70
C ALA A 216 -9.40 4.92 -6.00
N ILE A 217 -9.31 4.15 -7.09
CA ILE A 217 -8.97 4.67 -8.41
C ILE A 217 -10.05 5.66 -8.88
N GLU A 218 -11.33 5.29 -8.80
CA GLU A 218 -12.44 6.17 -9.21
C GLU A 218 -12.39 7.47 -8.43
N TYR A 219 -12.28 7.40 -7.11
CA TYR A 219 -12.19 8.59 -6.26
C TYR A 219 -11.03 9.49 -6.66
N ALA A 220 -9.82 8.93 -6.81
CA ALA A 220 -8.63 9.71 -7.17
C ALA A 220 -8.74 10.35 -8.56
N LEU A 221 -9.38 9.66 -9.53
CA LEU A 221 -9.64 10.21 -10.86
C LEU A 221 -10.69 11.33 -10.86
N ASP A 222 -11.70 11.25 -10.00
CA ASP A 222 -12.79 12.20 -9.94
C ASP A 222 -12.44 13.44 -9.11
N HIS A 223 -11.72 13.25 -8.00
CA HIS A 223 -11.45 14.31 -7.03
C HIS A 223 -10.01 14.84 -7.07
N ARG A 224 -9.08 14.14 -7.72
CA ARG A 224 -7.64 14.46 -7.70
C ARG A 224 -7.07 14.54 -6.28
N ASP A 225 -7.62 13.72 -5.38
CA ASP A 225 -7.27 13.67 -3.97
C ASP A 225 -7.02 12.23 -3.52
N ILE A 226 -6.39 12.07 -2.35
CA ILE A 226 -6.22 10.77 -1.74
C ILE A 226 -7.58 10.29 -1.21
N PRO A 227 -8.06 9.12 -1.66
CA PRO A 227 -9.29 8.56 -1.16
C PRO A 227 -9.18 8.15 0.31
N PRO A 228 -10.30 8.09 1.05
CA PRO A 228 -10.35 7.41 2.34
C PRO A 228 -9.85 5.97 2.19
N ALA A 229 -9.00 5.51 3.13
CA ALA A 229 -8.49 4.15 3.07
C ALA A 229 -9.52 3.11 3.51
N HIS A 230 -10.34 3.45 4.50
CA HIS A 230 -11.27 2.53 5.15
C HIS A 230 -12.38 2.08 4.20
N ILE A 231 -12.48 0.76 3.96
CA ILE A 231 -13.40 0.19 2.95
C ILE A 231 -14.86 0.53 3.21
N ALA A 232 -15.32 0.59 4.46
CA ALA A 232 -16.72 0.93 4.74
C ALA A 232 -17.08 2.32 4.21
N VAL A 233 -16.16 3.30 4.34
CA VAL A 233 -16.36 4.66 3.80
C VAL A 233 -16.40 4.63 2.27
N MET A 234 -15.56 3.79 1.65
CA MET A 234 -15.52 3.66 0.20
C MET A 234 -16.77 2.96 -0.35
N LEU A 235 -17.33 2.01 0.40
CA LEU A 235 -18.56 1.30 0.01
C LEU A 235 -19.79 2.22 -0.01
N ASP A 236 -19.81 3.34 0.73
CA ASP A 236 -20.90 4.33 0.67
C ASP A 236 -21.04 4.95 -0.73
N ALA A 237 -19.95 4.99 -1.50
CA ALA A 237 -19.96 5.46 -2.89
C ALA A 237 -20.38 4.39 -3.91
N LEU A 238 -20.50 3.13 -3.50
CA LEU A 238 -20.81 2.01 -4.38
C LEU A 238 -22.29 1.99 -4.73
N LYS A 239 -22.60 2.15 -6.03
CA LYS A 239 -23.98 2.25 -6.53
C LYS A 239 -24.61 0.89 -6.86
N ASP A 240 -23.83 -0.16 -6.99
CA ASP A 240 -24.31 -1.50 -7.30
C ASP A 240 -24.78 -2.20 -6.02
N PRO A 241 -26.09 -2.41 -5.81
CA PRO A 241 -26.60 -2.94 -4.56
C PRO A 241 -26.21 -4.40 -4.32
N GLN A 242 -26.05 -5.21 -5.36
CA GLN A 242 -25.66 -6.61 -5.23
C GLN A 242 -24.20 -6.74 -4.79
N VAL A 243 -23.32 -5.93 -5.38
CA VAL A 243 -21.90 -5.87 -5.01
C VAL A 243 -21.75 -5.31 -3.62
N LEU A 244 -22.51 -4.28 -3.25
CA LEU A 244 -22.50 -3.69 -1.91
C LEU A 244 -22.90 -4.72 -0.84
N GLU A 245 -24.01 -5.42 -1.04
CA GLU A 245 -24.47 -6.45 -0.11
C GLU A 245 -23.43 -7.57 0.06
N THR A 246 -22.85 -8.02 -1.05
CA THR A 246 -21.80 -9.07 -1.02
C THR A 246 -20.55 -8.59 -0.30
N ALA A 247 -20.10 -7.36 -0.55
CA ALA A 247 -18.94 -6.77 0.11
C ALA A 247 -19.17 -6.63 1.63
N GLN A 248 -20.34 -6.16 2.05
CA GLN A 248 -20.72 -6.03 3.46
C GLN A 248 -20.78 -7.39 4.16
N ARG A 249 -21.35 -8.40 3.50
CA ARG A 249 -21.32 -9.79 4.00
C ARG A 249 -19.90 -10.29 4.16
N PHE A 250 -19.01 -10.04 3.19
CA PHE A 250 -17.61 -10.45 3.26
C PHE A 250 -16.86 -9.73 4.38
N LEU A 251 -17.11 -8.46 4.63
CA LEU A 251 -16.54 -7.74 5.76
C LEU A 251 -16.97 -8.35 7.10
N THR A 252 -18.25 -8.67 7.23
CA THR A 252 -18.78 -9.32 8.44
C THR A 252 -18.10 -10.66 8.69
N VAL A 253 -18.01 -11.51 7.67
CA VAL A 253 -17.35 -12.83 7.77
C VAL A 253 -15.85 -12.66 8.10
N ASN A 254 -15.17 -11.70 7.49
CA ASN A 254 -13.76 -11.43 7.75
C ASN A 254 -13.52 -10.95 9.20
N ALA A 255 -14.41 -10.09 9.72
CA ALA A 255 -14.30 -9.59 11.10
C ALA A 255 -14.48 -10.69 12.14
N GLN A 256 -15.29 -11.70 11.87
CA GLN A 256 -15.54 -12.84 12.75
C GLN A 256 -14.43 -13.90 12.75
N ALA A 257 -13.46 -13.80 11.82
CA ALA A 257 -12.36 -14.76 11.74
C ALA A 257 -11.43 -14.63 12.96
N THR A 258 -11.28 -15.71 13.72
CA THR A 258 -10.53 -15.75 14.97
C THR A 258 -9.10 -16.26 14.84
N THR A 259 -8.74 -16.88 13.70
CA THR A 259 -7.42 -17.47 13.50
C THR A 259 -6.74 -16.96 12.25
N ALA A 260 -5.45 -16.61 12.39
CA ALA A 260 -4.58 -16.19 11.27
C ALA A 260 -4.39 -17.28 10.22
N LYS A 261 -4.56 -18.54 10.59
CA LYS A 261 -4.32 -19.69 9.71
C LYS A 261 -5.50 -19.99 8.79
N GLU A 262 -6.70 -19.60 9.15
CA GLU A 262 -7.87 -19.72 8.28
C GLU A 262 -7.87 -18.51 7.33
N LYS A 263 -7.07 -18.63 6.27
CA LYS A 263 -7.32 -17.83 5.07
C LYS A 263 -8.76 -18.17 4.69
N LEU A 264 -9.70 -17.25 4.98
CA LEU A 264 -11.08 -17.42 4.59
C LEU A 264 -11.13 -17.68 3.08
N LEU A 265 -11.25 -18.94 2.71
CA LEU A 265 -11.35 -19.39 1.35
C LEU A 265 -12.82 -19.55 1.01
N ILE A 266 -13.21 -19.00 -0.10
CA ILE A 266 -14.58 -19.06 -0.63
C ILE A 266 -14.53 -19.55 -2.08
N ASP A 267 -15.62 -20.06 -2.56
CA ASP A 267 -15.78 -20.31 -3.99
C ASP A 267 -15.70 -18.99 -4.76
N PRO A 268 -15.17 -18.99 -6.00
CA PRO A 268 -15.20 -17.82 -6.84
C PRO A 268 -16.62 -17.27 -7.00
N ASP A 269 -16.76 -15.96 -6.83
CA ASP A 269 -18.05 -15.28 -7.04
C ASP A 269 -18.11 -14.71 -8.46
N PRO A 270 -18.91 -15.30 -9.38
CA PRO A 270 -18.97 -14.86 -10.77
C PRO A 270 -19.51 -13.44 -10.93
N CYS A 271 -20.41 -13.00 -10.04
CA CYS A 271 -20.96 -11.65 -10.08
C CYS A 271 -19.88 -10.62 -9.75
N LEU A 272 -19.11 -10.84 -8.67
CA LEU A 272 -17.98 -9.97 -8.33
C LEU A 272 -16.89 -10.02 -9.39
N ASN A 273 -16.58 -11.19 -9.95
CA ASN A 273 -15.58 -11.30 -11.02
C ASN A 273 -16.00 -10.48 -12.25
N HIS A 274 -17.26 -10.55 -12.64
CA HIS A 274 -17.80 -9.78 -13.75
C HIS A 274 -17.76 -8.28 -13.45
N TRP A 275 -18.17 -7.87 -12.25
CA TRP A 275 -18.14 -6.47 -11.84
C TRP A 275 -16.69 -5.93 -11.84
N ILE A 276 -15.72 -6.66 -11.25
CA ILE A 276 -14.31 -6.26 -11.24
C ILE A 276 -13.77 -6.12 -12.67
N ALA A 277 -14.05 -7.10 -13.55
CA ALA A 277 -13.63 -7.04 -14.95
C ALA A 277 -14.22 -5.81 -15.67
N GLY A 278 -15.52 -5.56 -15.54
CA GLY A 278 -16.17 -4.41 -16.14
C GLY A 278 -15.64 -3.06 -15.63
N ARG A 279 -15.30 -2.98 -14.32
CA ARG A 279 -14.67 -1.77 -13.76
C ARG A 279 -13.25 -1.56 -14.32
N LEU A 280 -12.45 -2.61 -14.41
CA LEU A 280 -11.12 -2.52 -15.03
C LEU A 280 -11.22 -2.07 -16.49
N GLU A 281 -12.15 -2.60 -17.27
CA GLU A 281 -12.40 -2.18 -18.65
C GLU A 281 -12.79 -0.70 -18.74
N SER A 282 -13.68 -0.22 -17.86
CA SER A 282 -14.13 1.18 -17.85
C SER A 282 -13.07 2.17 -17.38
N LEU A 283 -12.18 1.76 -16.47
CA LEU A 283 -11.13 2.60 -15.92
C LEU A 283 -9.92 2.70 -16.85
N ARG A 284 -9.64 1.67 -17.64
CA ARG A 284 -8.47 1.63 -18.53
C ARG A 284 -8.39 2.84 -19.48
N PRO A 285 -9.42 3.21 -20.25
CA PRO A 285 -9.34 4.39 -21.12
C PRO A 285 -9.15 5.69 -20.36
N ARG A 286 -9.72 5.82 -19.15
CA ARG A 286 -9.51 7.00 -18.29
C ARG A 286 -8.05 7.13 -17.86
N LEU A 287 -7.40 6.02 -17.50
CA LEU A 287 -5.99 5.99 -17.12
C LEU A 287 -5.09 6.25 -18.35
N LEU A 288 -5.43 5.70 -19.50
CA LEU A 288 -4.67 5.98 -20.73
C LEU A 288 -4.77 7.46 -21.13
N ALA A 289 -5.94 8.09 -20.97
CA ALA A 289 -6.11 9.52 -21.20
C ALA A 289 -5.35 10.39 -20.19
N LEU A 290 -5.14 9.91 -18.96
CA LEU A 290 -4.37 10.61 -17.93
C LEU A 290 -2.85 10.48 -18.13
N TYR A 291 -2.38 9.48 -18.84
CA TYR A 291 -0.93 9.19 -18.98
C TYR A 291 -0.10 10.38 -19.51
N PRO A 292 -0.54 11.18 -20.49
CA PRO A 292 0.18 12.38 -20.90
C PRO A 292 0.39 13.40 -19.78
N GLN A 293 -0.49 13.37 -18.76
CA GLN A 293 -0.46 14.23 -17.57
C GLN A 293 0.08 13.49 -16.33
N ARG A 294 0.91 12.45 -16.52
CA ARG A 294 1.39 11.57 -15.46
C ARG A 294 2.15 12.26 -14.33
N THR A 295 2.58 13.51 -14.55
CA THR A 295 3.23 14.33 -13.53
C THR A 295 2.25 15.09 -12.64
N GLU A 296 0.93 15.02 -12.93
CA GLU A 296 -0.09 15.68 -12.12
C GLU A 296 -0.08 15.13 -10.69
N VAL A 297 0.05 16.04 -9.73
CA VAL A 297 0.11 15.73 -8.29
C VAL A 297 -1.31 15.71 -7.72
N LEU A 298 -1.55 14.83 -6.73
CA LEU A 298 -2.78 14.84 -5.94
C LEU A 298 -2.92 16.17 -5.20
N PHE A 299 -4.02 16.90 -5.43
CA PHE A 299 -4.13 18.32 -5.08
C PHE A 299 -4.32 18.62 -3.60
N ASN A 300 -5.18 17.87 -2.93
CA ASN A 300 -5.63 18.20 -1.58
C ASN A 300 -4.85 17.49 -0.48
N VAL A 301 -3.63 17.04 -0.79
CA VAL A 301 -2.76 16.44 0.22
C VAL A 301 -2.18 17.55 1.07
N VAL A 302 -2.68 17.68 2.28
CA VAL A 302 -2.16 18.55 3.33
C VAL A 302 -1.72 17.71 4.51
N LEU A 303 -0.75 18.19 5.25
CA LEU A 303 -0.41 17.65 6.56
C LEU A 303 -1.39 18.22 7.58
N ASP A 304 -2.02 17.35 8.36
CA ASP A 304 -2.80 17.73 9.54
C ASP A 304 -1.87 17.95 10.73
#